data_1433bab102d1994d2e9c65084355bf27
#
_entry.id   1433bab102d1994d2e9c65084355bf27
#
_cell.length_a   1.000
_cell.length_b   1.000
_cell.length_c   1.000
_cell.angle_alpha   90.00
_cell.angle_beta   90.00
_cell.angle_gamma   90.00
#
_symmetry.space_group_name_H-M   'P 1'
#
loop_
_entity.id
_entity.type
_entity.pdbx_description
1 polymer ?
#
loop_
_entity_poly.entity_id
_entity_poly.type
_entity_poly.pdbx_seq_one_letter_code
_entity_poly.pdbx_strand_id
1 'polypeptide(L)'
;MANTKKIYSCNNCGAKYPKWMGQCSQCGEWNSVDEEIIQSKKKNESNITINKSKLKEIKEIETETNERIIINDNELNRVLGGGIVPGSVILISGEPGIGKSTLILQISISINKKVLYISGEESQQQIKLRANRISDNQTQCYILTETNLELILKSVESLMPDVIVIDSIQTIQTDSIENIQGSTPQIKECTSTLIKVAKQTGIPIIVIGHITKDGNIAGPKVLEHMVDVV
;
A
#
# COMPACT_ATOMS: atom_id res chain seq x y z
N MET A 1 -12.09 -6.78 33.05
CA MET A 1 -11.27 -5.57 32.93
C MET A 1 -10.23 -5.83 31.85
N ALA A 2 -10.22 -5.08 30.77
CA ALA A 2 -9.28 -5.27 29.69
C ALA A 2 -7.88 -4.81 30.14
N ASN A 3 -6.89 -5.69 30.04
CA ASN A 3 -5.51 -5.39 30.42
C ASN A 3 -4.89 -4.56 29.28
N THR A 4 -4.95 -3.25 29.38
CA THR A 4 -4.32 -2.32 28.44
C THR A 4 -2.82 -2.25 28.75
N LYS A 5 -1.98 -2.67 27.81
CA LYS A 5 -0.53 -2.55 27.93
C LYS A 5 -0.07 -1.33 27.13
N LYS A 6 0.53 -0.35 27.81
CA LYS A 6 1.15 0.80 27.19
C LYS A 6 2.51 0.40 26.64
N ILE A 7 2.76 0.70 25.37
CA ILE A 7 4.06 0.55 24.70
C ILE A 7 4.37 1.90 24.04
N TYR A 8 5.63 2.20 23.90
CA TYR A 8 6.10 3.43 23.24
C TYR A 8 6.75 3.06 21.91
N SER A 9 6.32 3.66 20.80
CA SER A 9 6.83 3.37 19.47
C SER A 9 7.46 4.61 18.84
N CYS A 10 8.57 4.41 18.13
CA CYS A 10 9.21 5.48 17.39
C CYS A 10 8.48 5.70 16.07
N ASN A 11 8.01 6.92 15.79
CA ASN A 11 7.31 7.27 14.55
C ASN A 11 8.22 7.26 13.33
N ASN A 12 9.54 7.37 13.51
CA ASN A 12 10.48 7.37 12.41
C ASN A 12 10.91 5.93 11.99
N CYS A 13 11.30 5.07 12.95
CA CYS A 13 11.81 3.73 12.61
C CYS A 13 10.93 2.57 13.09
N GLY A 14 9.86 2.85 13.86
CA GLY A 14 8.95 1.82 14.39
C GLY A 14 9.52 0.99 15.54
N ALA A 15 10.65 1.36 16.14
CA ALA A 15 11.23 0.69 17.31
C ALA A 15 10.29 0.80 18.51
N LYS A 16 10.08 -0.31 19.24
CA LYS A 16 9.16 -0.38 20.38
C LYS A 16 9.93 -0.40 21.70
N TYR A 17 9.45 0.39 22.66
CA TYR A 17 10.06 0.55 23.96
C TYR A 17 9.04 0.32 25.08
N PRO A 18 9.45 -0.25 26.23
CA PRO A 18 8.57 -0.43 27.39
C PRO A 18 8.33 0.87 28.17
N LYS A 19 9.12 1.91 27.91
CA LYS A 19 9.05 3.23 28.55
C LYS A 19 9.29 4.33 27.53
N TRP A 20 8.73 5.51 27.78
CA TRP A 20 8.99 6.69 26.97
C TRP A 20 10.46 7.11 27.02
N MET A 21 10.97 7.52 25.87
CA MET A 21 12.35 8.02 25.69
C MET A 21 12.31 9.27 24.82
N GLY A 22 13.03 10.31 25.21
CA GLY A 22 13.11 11.56 24.43
C GLY A 22 13.84 11.40 23.11
N GLN A 23 14.72 10.38 22.99
CA GLN A 23 15.46 10.06 21.76
C GLN A 23 15.33 8.58 21.47
N CYS A 24 15.05 8.22 20.25
CA CYS A 24 15.02 6.83 19.81
C CYS A 24 16.44 6.23 19.81
N SER A 25 16.69 5.17 20.57
CA SER A 25 18.02 4.53 20.65
C SER A 25 18.38 3.78 19.36
N GLN A 26 17.42 3.51 18.46
CA GLN A 26 17.68 2.78 17.23
C GLN A 26 18.00 3.70 16.04
N CYS A 27 17.29 4.83 15.88
CA CYS A 27 17.53 5.76 14.77
C CYS A 27 18.08 7.11 15.18
N GLY A 28 18.24 7.38 16.50
CA GLY A 28 18.80 8.64 17.01
C GLY A 28 17.86 9.85 16.94
N GLU A 29 16.64 9.69 16.43
CA GLU A 29 15.69 10.79 16.27
C GLU A 29 15.14 11.26 17.60
N TRP A 30 15.08 12.59 17.81
CA TRP A 30 14.56 13.21 19.02
C TRP A 30 13.04 13.42 18.92
N ASN A 31 12.33 13.31 20.04
CA ASN A 31 10.87 13.51 20.16
C ASN A 31 10.04 12.69 19.16
N SER A 32 10.55 11.53 18.77
CA SER A 32 9.93 10.62 17.80
C SER A 32 9.25 9.41 18.45
N VAL A 33 9.24 9.33 19.78
CA VAL A 33 8.71 8.18 20.52
C VAL A 33 7.40 8.57 21.19
N ASP A 34 6.29 8.01 20.69
CA ASP A 34 4.94 8.27 21.20
C ASP A 34 4.34 7.05 21.90
N GLU A 35 3.34 7.30 22.78
CA GLU A 35 2.61 6.27 23.51
C GLU A 35 1.66 5.53 22.57
N GLU A 36 1.76 4.21 22.50
CA GLU A 36 0.87 3.33 21.75
C GLU A 36 0.09 2.45 22.75
N ILE A 37 -1.23 2.60 22.78
CA ILE A 37 -2.11 1.80 23.63
C ILE A 37 -2.46 0.51 22.88
N ILE A 38 -1.81 -0.60 23.23
CA ILE A 38 -2.20 -1.90 22.72
C ILE A 38 -3.34 -2.45 23.59
N GLN A 39 -4.56 -2.40 23.07
CA GLN A 39 -5.63 -3.23 23.60
C GLN A 39 -5.25 -4.68 23.32
N SER A 40 -4.98 -5.43 24.40
CA SER A 40 -4.81 -6.87 24.27
C SER A 40 -6.15 -7.45 23.77
N LYS A 41 -6.30 -7.62 22.45
CA LYS A 41 -7.27 -8.59 21.95
C LYS A 41 -6.94 -9.88 22.69
N LYS A 42 -7.90 -10.42 23.46
CA LYS A 42 -7.81 -11.77 24.01
C LYS A 42 -7.20 -12.63 22.92
N LYS A 43 -6.04 -13.21 23.17
CA LYS A 43 -5.60 -14.37 22.41
C LYS A 43 -6.71 -15.40 22.61
N ASN A 44 -7.65 -15.44 21.68
CA ASN A 44 -8.26 -16.71 21.40
C ASN A 44 -7.07 -17.58 21.05
N GLU A 45 -6.78 -18.55 21.89
CA GLU A 45 -5.98 -19.70 21.50
C GLU A 45 -6.65 -20.25 20.26
N SER A 46 -6.28 -19.71 19.12
CA SER A 46 -6.60 -20.31 17.85
C SER A 46 -5.82 -21.61 17.88
N ASN A 47 -6.52 -22.70 18.28
CA ASN A 47 -6.15 -24.02 17.78
C ASN A 47 -5.82 -23.80 16.33
N ILE A 48 -4.53 -23.94 15.97
CA ILE A 48 -4.09 -23.92 14.58
C ILE A 48 -4.74 -25.15 13.95
N THR A 49 -5.99 -24.97 13.54
CA THR A 49 -6.63 -25.92 12.66
C THR A 49 -5.93 -25.70 11.34
N ILE A 50 -4.89 -26.49 11.09
CA ILE A 50 -4.23 -26.55 9.79
C ILE A 50 -5.34 -26.94 8.83
N ASN A 51 -5.79 -25.95 8.09
CA ASN A 51 -6.84 -26.15 7.09
C ASN A 51 -6.21 -26.99 5.98
N LYS A 52 -6.35 -28.31 6.08
CA LYS A 52 -5.81 -29.28 5.11
C LYS A 52 -6.22 -28.97 3.67
N SER A 53 -7.32 -28.20 3.49
CA SER A 53 -7.80 -27.74 2.19
C SER A 53 -6.87 -26.72 1.49
N LYS A 54 -5.88 -26.16 2.18
CA LYS A 54 -4.90 -25.20 1.61
C LYS A 54 -3.55 -25.83 1.26
N LEU A 55 -3.31 -27.07 1.67
CA LEU A 55 -2.06 -27.76 1.40
C LEU A 55 -2.24 -28.58 0.11
N LYS A 56 -1.57 -28.15 -0.97
CA LYS A 56 -1.56 -28.82 -2.27
C LYS A 56 -0.12 -29.11 -2.66
N GLU A 57 0.13 -30.25 -3.26
CA GLU A 57 1.41 -30.51 -3.93
C GLU A 57 1.54 -29.58 -5.14
N ILE A 58 2.75 -29.07 -5.41
CA ILE A 58 2.97 -28.06 -6.48
C ILE A 58 2.43 -28.53 -7.85
N LYS A 59 2.50 -29.82 -8.15
CA LYS A 59 1.96 -30.39 -9.39
C LYS A 59 0.43 -30.46 -9.45
N GLU A 60 -0.25 -30.32 -8.31
CA GLU A 60 -1.72 -30.31 -8.19
C GLU A 60 -2.30 -28.91 -8.24
N ILE A 61 -1.41 -27.88 -8.27
CA ILE A 61 -1.81 -26.49 -8.40
C ILE A 61 -2.04 -26.24 -9.87
N GLU A 62 -3.30 -26.16 -10.27
CA GLU A 62 -3.67 -25.67 -11.58
C GLU A 62 -3.19 -24.20 -11.70
N THR A 63 -2.25 -23.94 -12.56
CA THR A 63 -1.92 -22.59 -12.98
C THR A 63 -3.04 -22.17 -13.90
N GLU A 64 -4.06 -21.48 -13.38
CA GLU A 64 -4.81 -20.58 -14.24
C GLU A 64 -3.76 -19.72 -14.95
N THR A 65 -3.83 -19.64 -16.28
CA THR A 65 -2.98 -18.74 -17.06
C THR A 65 -3.41 -17.31 -16.73
N ASN A 66 -3.02 -16.85 -15.55
CA ASN A 66 -3.21 -15.47 -15.15
C ASN A 66 -2.27 -14.65 -16.02
N GLU A 67 -2.77 -14.27 -17.20
CA GLU A 67 -2.06 -13.42 -18.13
C GLU A 67 -1.67 -12.13 -17.42
N ARG A 68 -0.39 -11.79 -17.55
CA ARG A 68 0.11 -10.51 -17.03
C ARG A 68 -0.66 -9.36 -17.68
N ILE A 69 -0.95 -8.34 -16.91
CA ILE A 69 -1.57 -7.13 -17.44
C ILE A 69 -0.46 -6.34 -18.15
N ILE A 70 -0.58 -6.24 -19.47
CA ILE A 70 0.38 -5.51 -20.31
C ILE A 70 0.09 -4.02 -20.19
N ILE A 71 1.12 -3.25 -19.90
CA ILE A 71 1.10 -1.80 -19.83
C ILE A 71 1.49 -1.26 -21.20
N ASN A 72 0.93 -0.13 -21.60
CA ASN A 72 1.33 0.54 -22.85
C ASN A 72 2.64 1.34 -22.66
N ASP A 73 3.65 0.68 -22.06
CA ASP A 73 4.99 1.16 -21.81
C ASP A 73 5.96 -0.03 -21.82
N ASN A 74 6.83 -0.08 -22.81
CA ASN A 74 7.74 -1.21 -23.02
C ASN A 74 8.79 -1.31 -21.93
N GLU A 75 9.29 -0.18 -21.41
CA GLU A 75 10.32 -0.18 -20.38
C GLU A 75 9.74 -0.68 -19.06
N LEU A 76 8.55 -0.22 -18.69
CA LEU A 76 7.91 -0.69 -17.46
C LEU A 76 7.54 -2.18 -17.55
N ASN A 77 7.06 -2.65 -18.74
CA ASN A 77 6.85 -4.09 -18.94
C ASN A 77 8.16 -4.88 -18.80
N ARG A 78 9.28 -4.36 -19.33
CA ARG A 78 10.60 -4.97 -19.20
C ARG A 78 11.02 -5.09 -17.72
N VAL A 79 10.90 -4.00 -16.95
CA VAL A 79 11.22 -3.98 -15.52
C VAL A 79 10.34 -4.96 -14.72
N LEU A 80 9.06 -5.06 -15.08
CA LEU A 80 8.10 -5.96 -14.45
C LEU A 80 8.18 -7.42 -14.97
N GLY A 81 9.15 -7.72 -15.84
CA GLY A 81 9.33 -9.05 -16.39
C GLY A 81 8.21 -9.50 -17.34
N GLY A 82 7.64 -8.56 -18.09
CA GLY A 82 6.60 -8.80 -19.10
C GLY A 82 5.19 -8.31 -18.73
N GLY A 83 5.06 -7.44 -17.73
CA GLY A 83 3.78 -6.86 -17.31
C GLY A 83 3.44 -7.12 -15.85
N ILE A 84 2.34 -6.53 -15.38
CA ILE A 84 1.88 -6.64 -14.00
C ILE A 84 1.36 -8.06 -13.72
N VAL A 85 1.85 -8.68 -12.65
CA VAL A 85 1.38 -9.99 -12.20
C VAL A 85 0.11 -9.79 -11.37
N PRO A 86 -0.98 -10.54 -11.63
CA PRO A 86 -2.17 -10.51 -10.78
C PRO A 86 -1.86 -10.80 -9.32
N GLY A 87 -2.47 -10.03 -8.41
CA GLY A 87 -2.25 -10.16 -6.97
C GLY A 87 -0.88 -9.68 -6.47
N SER A 88 -0.05 -9.05 -7.32
CA SER A 88 1.21 -8.44 -6.90
C SER A 88 1.00 -7.04 -6.33
N VAL A 89 1.90 -6.63 -5.43
CA VAL A 89 2.00 -5.26 -4.93
C VAL A 89 3.32 -4.66 -5.40
N ILE A 90 3.23 -3.56 -6.14
CA ILE A 90 4.35 -2.86 -6.77
C ILE A 90 4.52 -1.51 -6.08
N LEU A 91 5.70 -1.24 -5.54
CA LEU A 91 6.06 0.05 -4.96
C LEU A 91 6.84 0.88 -5.97
N ILE A 92 6.33 2.06 -6.28
CA ILE A 92 7.05 3.07 -7.07
C ILE A 92 7.47 4.19 -6.16
N SER A 93 8.76 4.35 -5.98
CA SER A 93 9.34 5.34 -5.07
C SER A 93 10.30 6.27 -5.80
N GLY A 94 10.54 7.44 -5.22
CA GLY A 94 11.44 8.44 -5.77
C GLY A 94 11.21 9.81 -5.13
N GLU A 95 12.07 10.78 -5.46
CA GLU A 95 11.99 12.13 -4.94
C GLU A 95 10.65 12.81 -5.27
N PRO A 96 10.15 13.71 -4.41
CA PRO A 96 9.00 14.56 -4.74
C PRO A 96 9.25 15.32 -6.04
N GLY A 97 8.22 15.46 -6.86
CA GLY A 97 8.28 16.24 -8.12
C GLY A 97 8.92 15.53 -9.33
N ILE A 98 9.50 14.31 -9.18
CA ILE A 98 10.14 13.58 -10.30
C ILE A 98 9.14 13.04 -11.34
N GLY A 99 7.85 13.14 -11.08
CA GLY A 99 6.82 12.73 -12.05
C GLY A 99 6.16 11.38 -11.78
N LYS A 100 6.35 10.74 -10.61
CA LYS A 100 5.74 9.43 -10.26
C LYS A 100 4.23 9.39 -10.50
N SER A 101 3.49 10.33 -9.90
CA SER A 101 2.03 10.40 -10.01
C SER A 101 1.57 10.66 -11.46
N THR A 102 2.35 11.41 -12.25
CA THR A 102 2.07 11.64 -13.66
C THR A 102 2.27 10.38 -14.49
N LEU A 103 3.37 9.66 -14.28
CA LEU A 103 3.66 8.39 -14.94
C LEU A 103 2.57 7.36 -14.64
N ILE A 104 2.19 7.21 -13.37
CA ILE A 104 1.20 6.21 -12.98
C ILE A 104 -0.20 6.59 -13.45
N LEU A 105 -0.55 7.88 -13.47
CA LEU A 105 -1.80 8.33 -14.07
C LEU A 105 -1.83 8.06 -15.57
N GLN A 106 -0.73 8.32 -16.30
CA GLN A 106 -0.61 8.00 -17.71
C GLN A 106 -0.84 6.51 -17.99
N ILE A 107 -0.23 5.63 -17.20
CA ILE A 107 -0.45 4.19 -17.27
C ILE A 107 -1.91 3.86 -16.98
N SER A 108 -2.47 4.42 -15.91
CA SER A 108 -3.85 4.15 -15.47
C SER A 108 -4.90 4.49 -16.52
N ILE A 109 -4.69 5.55 -17.32
CA ILE A 109 -5.62 5.95 -18.38
C ILE A 109 -5.34 5.27 -19.72
N SER A 110 -4.15 4.71 -19.92
CA SER A 110 -3.77 4.06 -21.19
C SER A 110 -3.98 2.54 -21.18
N ILE A 111 -4.06 1.94 -20.02
CA ILE A 111 -4.27 0.50 -19.86
C ILE A 111 -5.74 0.16 -20.17
N ASN A 112 -5.98 -0.87 -20.98
CA ASN A 112 -7.34 -1.31 -21.32
C ASN A 112 -7.90 -2.21 -20.17
N LYS A 113 -7.96 -1.67 -18.98
CA LYS A 113 -8.44 -2.33 -17.75
C LYS A 113 -9.17 -1.32 -16.87
N LYS A 114 -10.04 -1.82 -16.01
CA LYS A 114 -10.73 -1.01 -15.00
C LYS A 114 -9.77 -0.66 -13.87
N VAL A 115 -9.31 0.60 -13.82
CA VAL A 115 -8.37 1.08 -12.79
C VAL A 115 -9.11 1.90 -11.74
N LEU A 116 -8.88 1.62 -10.47
CA LEU A 116 -9.24 2.49 -9.36
C LEU A 116 -8.02 3.27 -8.90
N TYR A 117 -7.97 4.55 -9.22
CA TYR A 117 -6.91 5.47 -8.80
C TYR A 117 -7.34 6.22 -7.55
N ILE A 118 -6.65 5.97 -6.44
CA ILE A 118 -6.93 6.56 -5.13
C ILE A 118 -5.87 7.63 -4.86
N SER A 119 -6.32 8.84 -4.55
CA SER A 119 -5.44 9.95 -4.17
C SER A 119 -5.85 10.52 -2.81
N GLY A 120 -4.86 10.67 -1.93
CA GLY A 120 -5.04 11.36 -0.65
C GLY A 120 -4.51 12.80 -0.65
N GLU A 121 -3.90 13.25 -1.73
CA GLU A 121 -3.26 14.57 -1.82
C GLU A 121 -3.96 15.52 -2.78
N GLU A 122 -4.44 15.00 -3.91
CA GLU A 122 -5.03 15.81 -4.97
C GLU A 122 -6.55 15.62 -5.07
N SER A 123 -7.25 16.71 -5.38
CA SER A 123 -8.69 16.64 -5.69
C SER A 123 -8.95 15.97 -7.05
N GLN A 124 -10.18 15.47 -7.23
CA GLN A 124 -10.61 14.87 -8.52
C GLN A 124 -10.41 15.83 -9.69
N GLN A 125 -10.64 17.15 -9.48
CA GLN A 125 -10.48 18.17 -10.50
C GLN A 125 -9.01 18.34 -10.91
N GLN A 126 -8.07 18.34 -9.94
CA GLN A 126 -6.64 18.44 -10.22
C GLN A 126 -6.14 17.22 -11.01
N ILE A 127 -6.57 16.02 -10.61
CA ILE A 127 -6.24 14.78 -11.32
C ILE A 127 -6.83 14.83 -12.74
N LYS A 128 -8.08 15.28 -12.91
CA LYS A 128 -8.72 15.41 -14.21
C LYS A 128 -7.99 16.39 -15.12
N LEU A 129 -7.58 17.56 -14.60
CA LEU A 129 -6.79 18.54 -15.36
C LEU A 129 -5.45 17.95 -15.82
N ARG A 130 -4.79 17.15 -14.97
CA ARG A 130 -3.55 16.45 -15.31
C ARG A 130 -3.80 15.37 -16.36
N ALA A 131 -4.84 14.57 -16.20
CA ALA A 131 -5.24 13.54 -17.15
C ALA A 131 -5.52 14.11 -18.55
N ASN A 132 -6.20 15.26 -18.66
CA ASN A 132 -6.48 15.93 -19.93
C ASN A 132 -5.21 16.40 -20.67
N ARG A 133 -4.09 16.64 -19.98
CA ARG A 133 -2.80 16.97 -20.61
C ARG A 133 -2.10 15.73 -21.17
N ILE A 134 -2.44 14.55 -20.65
CA ILE A 134 -1.80 13.28 -21.02
C ILE A 134 -2.52 12.65 -22.20
N SER A 135 -3.85 12.62 -22.17
CA SER A 135 -4.67 11.98 -23.21
C SER A 135 -6.11 12.50 -23.18
N ASP A 136 -6.68 12.67 -24.35
CA ASP A 136 -8.10 12.95 -24.52
C ASP A 136 -8.96 11.67 -24.34
N ASN A 137 -8.36 10.50 -24.53
CA ASN A 137 -9.03 9.20 -24.45
C ASN A 137 -8.80 8.57 -23.07
N GLN A 138 -9.72 8.83 -22.14
CA GLN A 138 -9.64 8.41 -20.73
C GLN A 138 -10.71 7.35 -20.48
N THR A 139 -10.37 6.09 -20.66
CA THR A 139 -11.31 4.98 -20.49
C THR A 139 -11.05 4.20 -19.21
N GLN A 140 -12.14 3.90 -18.48
CA GLN A 140 -12.16 2.98 -17.34
C GLN A 140 -11.21 3.30 -16.17
N CYS A 141 -10.74 4.55 -16.03
CA CYS A 141 -9.99 5.02 -14.87
C CYS A 141 -10.94 5.78 -13.92
N TYR A 142 -11.19 5.21 -12.76
CA TYR A 142 -12.07 5.73 -11.71
C TYR A 142 -11.21 6.42 -10.66
N ILE A 143 -11.57 7.65 -10.28
CA ILE A 143 -10.83 8.43 -9.28
C ILE A 143 -11.59 8.44 -7.96
N LEU A 144 -10.89 8.09 -6.90
CA LEU A 144 -11.37 8.16 -5.52
C LEU A 144 -10.45 9.07 -4.71
N THR A 145 -10.99 10.13 -4.11
CA THR A 145 -10.25 11.00 -3.18
C THR A 145 -10.64 10.62 -1.75
N GLU A 146 -9.90 9.68 -1.19
CA GLU A 146 -10.14 9.12 0.13
C GLU A 146 -8.82 8.71 0.79
N THR A 147 -8.74 8.86 2.11
CA THR A 147 -7.58 8.49 2.90
C THR A 147 -7.86 7.37 3.91
N ASN A 148 -9.12 7.13 4.23
CA ASN A 148 -9.51 6.05 5.12
C ASN A 148 -9.51 4.70 4.38
N LEU A 149 -8.66 3.77 4.85
CA LEU A 149 -8.47 2.46 4.20
C LEU A 149 -9.76 1.63 4.16
N GLU A 150 -10.56 1.68 5.22
CA GLU A 150 -11.81 0.93 5.34
C GLU A 150 -12.84 1.37 4.28
N LEU A 151 -12.92 2.68 3.99
CA LEU A 151 -13.77 3.25 2.94
C LEU A 151 -13.23 2.93 1.55
N ILE A 152 -11.89 2.96 1.39
CA ILE A 152 -11.23 2.55 0.15
C ILE A 152 -11.58 1.09 -0.17
N LEU A 153 -11.46 0.18 0.80
CA LEU A 153 -11.75 -1.23 0.60
C LEU A 153 -13.23 -1.50 0.23
N LYS A 154 -14.17 -0.77 0.83
CA LYS A 154 -15.58 -0.82 0.42
C LYS A 154 -15.78 -0.40 -1.04
N SER A 155 -15.03 0.61 -1.48
CA SER A 155 -15.06 1.06 -2.88
C SER A 155 -14.47 0.03 -3.83
N VAL A 156 -13.40 -0.66 -3.42
CA VAL A 156 -12.80 -1.79 -4.15
C VAL A 156 -13.82 -2.93 -4.31
N GLU A 157 -14.49 -3.31 -3.24
CA GLU A 157 -15.53 -4.36 -3.26
C GLU A 157 -16.70 -4.00 -4.19
N SER A 158 -17.12 -2.74 -4.18
CA SER A 158 -18.23 -2.27 -5.03
C SER A 158 -17.87 -2.17 -6.50
N LEU A 159 -16.67 -1.65 -6.81
CA LEU A 159 -16.20 -1.41 -8.18
C LEU A 159 -15.65 -2.67 -8.85
N MET A 160 -15.01 -3.55 -8.08
CA MET A 160 -14.26 -4.72 -8.58
C MET A 160 -13.29 -4.31 -9.69
N PRO A 161 -12.26 -3.49 -9.40
CA PRO A 161 -11.31 -3.04 -10.40
C PRO A 161 -10.34 -4.16 -10.80
N ASP A 162 -9.74 -4.03 -12.00
CA ASP A 162 -8.65 -4.94 -12.44
C ASP A 162 -7.29 -4.52 -11.88
N VAL A 163 -7.11 -3.24 -11.53
CA VAL A 163 -5.88 -2.67 -10.96
C VAL A 163 -6.26 -1.58 -9.96
N ILE A 164 -5.54 -1.54 -8.84
CA ILE A 164 -5.65 -0.48 -7.83
C ILE A 164 -4.37 0.34 -7.83
N VAL A 165 -4.51 1.67 -7.75
CA VAL A 165 -3.40 2.61 -7.58
C VAL A 165 -3.61 3.41 -6.31
N ILE A 166 -2.56 3.52 -5.48
CA ILE A 166 -2.54 4.34 -4.25
C ILE A 166 -1.51 5.45 -4.40
N ASP A 167 -1.96 6.71 -4.41
CA ASP A 167 -1.12 7.90 -4.54
C ASP A 167 -1.42 8.92 -3.41
N SER A 168 -0.68 8.90 -2.33
CA SER A 168 0.45 8.07 -1.92
C SER A 168 0.12 7.23 -0.69
N ILE A 169 0.94 6.24 -0.38
CA ILE A 169 0.73 5.39 0.81
C ILE A 169 0.83 6.20 2.12
N GLN A 170 1.58 7.30 2.13
CA GLN A 170 1.74 8.18 3.28
C GLN A 170 0.44 8.90 3.66
N THR A 171 -0.49 9.03 2.75
CA THR A 171 -1.78 9.70 2.98
C THR A 171 -2.88 8.74 3.42
N ILE A 172 -2.63 7.43 3.34
CA ILE A 172 -3.61 6.43 3.76
C ILE A 172 -3.49 6.16 5.26
N GLN A 173 -4.63 6.03 5.91
CA GLN A 173 -4.74 5.70 7.33
C GLN A 173 -5.80 4.63 7.57
N THR A 174 -5.63 3.87 8.64
CA THR A 174 -6.62 2.89 9.13
C THR A 174 -7.02 3.21 10.56
N ASP A 175 -8.29 2.98 10.86
CA ASP A 175 -8.83 3.15 12.22
C ASP A 175 -8.43 1.98 13.16
N SER A 176 -7.75 0.95 12.63
CA SER A 176 -7.33 -0.22 13.42
C SER A 176 -6.24 0.08 14.43
N ILE A 177 -5.51 1.18 14.27
CA ILE A 177 -4.43 1.64 15.15
C ILE A 177 -4.52 3.14 15.41
N GLU A 178 -4.21 3.56 16.64
CA GLU A 178 -4.28 4.96 17.08
C GLU A 178 -2.96 5.70 16.80
N ASN A 179 -2.51 5.74 15.55
CA ASN A 179 -1.29 6.44 15.17
C ASN A 179 -1.59 7.56 14.16
N ILE A 180 -0.74 8.59 14.14
CA ILE A 180 -0.89 9.70 13.20
C ILE A 180 -0.71 9.21 11.76
N GLN A 181 -1.54 9.73 10.86
CA GLN A 181 -1.41 9.53 9.40
C GLN A 181 0.03 9.77 8.93
N GLY A 182 0.53 8.93 8.03
CA GLY A 182 1.90 9.02 7.53
C GLY A 182 2.99 8.51 8.47
N SER A 183 2.64 8.14 9.71
CA SER A 183 3.58 7.50 10.62
C SER A 183 3.93 6.08 10.15
N THR A 184 5.11 5.62 10.50
CA THR A 184 5.58 4.26 10.16
C THR A 184 4.62 3.14 10.53
N PRO A 185 4.00 3.11 11.73
CA PRO A 185 3.00 2.09 12.06
C PRO A 185 1.79 2.13 11.13
N GLN A 186 1.25 3.31 10.81
CA GLN A 186 0.13 3.47 9.88
C GLN A 186 0.47 2.95 8.48
N ILE A 187 1.60 3.37 7.94
CA ILE A 187 2.07 2.93 6.62
C ILE A 187 2.22 1.41 6.56
N LYS A 188 2.81 0.79 7.61
CA LYS A 188 2.97 -0.67 7.71
C LYS A 188 1.63 -1.40 7.74
N GLU A 189 0.71 -0.95 8.58
CA GLU A 189 -0.59 -1.62 8.74
C GLU A 189 -1.43 -1.49 7.47
N CYS A 190 -1.48 -0.28 6.88
CA CYS A 190 -2.16 -0.07 5.60
C CYS A 190 -1.56 -0.95 4.50
N THR A 191 -0.22 -0.98 4.37
CA THR A 191 0.44 -1.80 3.36
C THR A 191 0.21 -3.30 3.59
N SER A 192 0.27 -3.76 4.85
CA SER A 192 -0.03 -5.17 5.20
C SER A 192 -1.45 -5.57 4.79
N THR A 193 -2.42 -4.69 5.01
CA THR A 193 -3.82 -4.92 4.62
C THR A 193 -3.97 -4.94 3.11
N LEU A 194 -3.36 -3.99 2.39
CA LEU A 194 -3.38 -3.95 0.92
C LEU A 194 -2.75 -5.23 0.31
N ILE A 195 -1.64 -5.72 0.86
CA ILE A 195 -1.02 -6.99 0.42
C ILE A 195 -1.99 -8.16 0.60
N LYS A 196 -2.67 -8.26 1.74
CA LYS A 196 -3.67 -9.30 1.98
C LYS A 196 -4.79 -9.23 0.94
N VAL A 197 -5.30 -8.04 0.67
CA VAL A 197 -6.34 -7.82 -0.34
C VAL A 197 -5.84 -8.25 -1.72
N ALA A 198 -4.66 -7.81 -2.15
CA ALA A 198 -4.08 -8.21 -3.44
C ALA A 198 -3.97 -9.73 -3.58
N LYS A 199 -3.41 -10.42 -2.56
CA LYS A 199 -3.24 -11.89 -2.58
C LYS A 199 -4.56 -12.66 -2.51
N GLN A 200 -5.60 -12.10 -1.86
CA GLN A 200 -6.91 -12.75 -1.74
C GLN A 200 -7.79 -12.56 -2.98
N THR A 201 -7.71 -11.38 -3.59
CA THR A 201 -8.58 -11.02 -4.73
C THR A 201 -7.93 -11.25 -6.08
N GLY A 202 -6.61 -11.42 -6.13
CA GLY A 202 -5.86 -11.45 -7.39
C GLY A 202 -5.69 -10.06 -8.04
N ILE A 203 -6.23 -8.99 -7.44
CA ILE A 203 -6.12 -7.64 -7.99
C ILE A 203 -4.74 -7.08 -7.67
N PRO A 204 -3.92 -6.70 -8.67
CA PRO A 204 -2.64 -6.07 -8.42
C PRO A 204 -2.80 -4.65 -7.91
N ILE A 205 -1.89 -4.23 -7.04
CA ILE A 205 -1.89 -2.90 -6.43
C ILE A 205 -0.57 -2.20 -6.73
N ILE A 206 -0.63 -1.00 -7.31
CA ILE A 206 0.50 -0.11 -7.47
C ILE A 206 0.45 0.94 -6.37
N VAL A 207 1.53 1.03 -5.60
CA VAL A 207 1.65 1.96 -4.46
C VAL A 207 2.73 2.99 -4.77
N ILE A 208 2.41 4.26 -4.69
CA ILE A 208 3.38 5.35 -4.77
C ILE A 208 3.86 5.68 -3.37
N GLY A 209 5.20 5.74 -3.20
CA GLY A 209 5.87 6.17 -1.98
C GLY A 209 6.81 7.34 -2.23
N HIS A 210 6.91 8.25 -1.27
CA HIS A 210 7.90 9.32 -1.29
C HIS A 210 9.15 8.91 -0.53
N ILE A 211 10.32 9.29 -1.04
CA ILE A 211 11.59 9.16 -0.31
C ILE A 211 11.86 10.42 0.51
N THR A 212 12.56 10.27 1.64
CA THR A 212 13.07 11.42 2.40
C THR A 212 14.24 12.07 1.68
N LYS A 213 14.62 13.29 2.12
CA LYS A 213 15.80 14.01 1.59
C LYS A 213 17.11 13.21 1.71
N ASP A 214 17.17 12.25 2.61
CA ASP A 214 18.32 11.36 2.81
C ASP A 214 18.30 10.13 1.87
N GLY A 215 17.43 10.12 0.87
CA GLY A 215 17.31 9.04 -0.11
C GLY A 215 16.63 7.76 0.44
N ASN A 216 16.13 7.80 1.66
CA ASN A 216 15.34 6.68 2.22
C ASN A 216 13.87 6.86 1.85
N ILE A 217 13.16 5.76 1.61
CA ILE A 217 11.69 5.81 1.45
C ILE A 217 11.12 6.41 2.73
N ALA A 218 10.29 7.45 2.60
CA ALA A 218 9.59 8.08 3.72
C ALA A 218 8.58 7.07 4.28
N GLY A 219 8.91 6.56 5.43
CA GLY A 219 8.40 5.32 5.96
C GLY A 219 9.48 4.25 5.78
N PRO A 220 9.51 3.24 6.63
CA PRO A 220 10.71 2.43 6.80
C PRO A 220 11.07 1.69 5.50
N LYS A 221 12.34 1.38 5.34
CA LYS A 221 12.88 0.32 4.45
C LYS A 221 12.06 -0.98 4.48
N VAL A 222 11.19 -1.10 5.48
CA VAL A 222 10.22 -2.18 5.65
C VAL A 222 9.27 -2.31 4.47
N LEU A 223 8.87 -1.21 3.80
CA LEU A 223 7.99 -1.32 2.62
C LEU A 223 8.66 -2.07 1.48
N GLU A 224 9.96 -1.86 1.27
CA GLU A 224 10.74 -2.56 0.24
C GLU A 224 10.73 -4.09 0.46
N HIS A 225 10.70 -4.52 1.72
CA HIS A 225 10.67 -5.94 2.08
C HIS A 225 9.26 -6.53 2.17
N MET A 226 8.22 -5.71 2.09
CA MET A 226 6.84 -6.16 2.16
C MET A 226 6.21 -6.41 0.80
N VAL A 227 6.63 -5.66 -0.22
CA VAL A 227 6.05 -5.68 -1.56
C VAL A 227 6.76 -6.68 -2.48
N ASP A 228 6.12 -7.02 -3.60
CA ASP A 228 6.67 -7.99 -4.55
C ASP A 228 7.71 -7.36 -5.49
N VAL A 229 7.57 -6.04 -5.78
CA VAL A 229 8.45 -5.29 -6.72
C VAL A 229 8.69 -3.88 -6.19
N VAL A 230 9.92 -3.38 -6.33
CA VAL A 230 10.32 -1.99 -6.01
C VAL A 230 10.99 -1.39 -7.22
#